data_a5423d78c2aae14485384754989ae25e
#
_entry.id   a5423d78c2aae14485384754989ae25e
#
_cell.length_a   1.000
_cell.length_b   1.000
_cell.length_c   1.000
_cell.angle_alpha   90.00
_cell.angle_beta   90.00
_cell.angle_gamma   90.00
#
_symmetry.space_group_name_H-M   'P 1'
#
loop_
_entity.id
_entity.type
_entity.pdbx_description
1 polymer ?
#
loop_
_entity_poly.entity_id
_entity_poly.type
_entity_poly.pdbx_seq_one_letter_code
_entity_poly.pdbx_strand_id
1 'polypeptide(L)'
;PIYIGVQLSAPRWVAGRSLAAFQASIAGGIAIGSWCWGRITDLGGVETALLISAGLMLLSPLLGIWLRMPPVGARNEDATVALADPEVRLQLTARSGPLVVEIEYRVAQDKARAFHNVMQDVQLSRQRNGAYGWSIARDIADPELWTERYHCPTWLDFLRQRNRATQIERELHQKAADFHIGADPIRVRRMLERPFGSVRWKDETPDRAAKEVIPVVATAAGSST
;
A
#
# COMPACT_ATOMS: atom_id res chain seq x y z
N PRO A 1 -1.92 -17.40 12.47
CA PRO A 1 -2.73 -16.21 12.11
C PRO A 1 -2.12 -14.89 12.61
N ILE A 2 -1.69 -14.79 13.90
CA ILE A 2 -1.17 -13.56 14.51
C ILE A 2 0.12 -13.08 13.81
N TYR A 3 1.03 -13.97 13.44
CA TYR A 3 2.26 -13.67 12.71
C TYR A 3 2.00 -12.93 11.39
N ILE A 4 0.99 -13.36 10.65
CA ILE A 4 0.58 -12.74 9.38
C ILE A 4 0.05 -11.34 9.64
N GLY A 5 -0.71 -11.13 10.72
CA GLY A 5 -1.23 -9.82 11.11
C GLY A 5 -0.13 -8.80 11.41
N VAL A 6 0.92 -9.19 12.13
CA VAL A 6 2.07 -8.32 12.45
C VAL A 6 2.86 -7.98 11.18
N GLN A 7 3.09 -8.94 10.29
CA GLN A 7 3.80 -8.70 9.02
C GLN A 7 3.03 -7.81 8.06
N LEU A 8 1.70 -7.93 8.01
CA LEU A 8 0.85 -7.11 7.13
C LEU A 8 0.61 -5.69 7.69
N SER A 9 0.73 -5.52 9.02
CA SER A 9 0.50 -4.22 9.67
C SER A 9 1.73 -3.31 9.65
N ALA A 10 2.94 -3.85 9.49
CA ALA A 10 4.18 -3.09 9.55
C ALA A 10 4.63 -2.64 8.15
N PRO A 11 5.01 -1.35 7.98
CA PRO A 11 5.69 -0.89 6.77
C PRO A 11 6.96 -1.72 6.53
N ARG A 12 7.30 -2.00 5.26
CA ARG A 12 8.44 -2.88 4.90
C ARG A 12 9.77 -2.49 5.53
N TRP A 13 10.02 -1.19 5.73
CA TRP A 13 11.25 -0.69 6.32
C TRP A 13 11.36 -0.94 7.84
N VAL A 14 10.23 -1.20 8.53
CA VAL A 14 10.18 -1.52 9.97
C VAL A 14 9.84 -3.00 10.21
N ALA A 15 9.47 -3.76 9.18
CA ALA A 15 8.97 -5.13 9.32
C ALA A 15 9.94 -6.04 10.11
N GLY A 16 11.25 -5.90 9.90
CA GLY A 16 12.26 -6.65 10.66
C GLY A 16 12.29 -6.27 12.13
N ARG A 17 12.16 -4.97 12.44
CA ARG A 17 12.16 -4.50 13.85
C ARG A 17 10.88 -4.86 14.59
N SER A 18 9.73 -4.77 13.93
CA SER A 18 8.44 -5.15 14.53
C SER A 18 8.37 -6.66 14.78
N LEU A 19 8.93 -7.48 13.88
CA LEU A 19 9.03 -8.92 14.09
C LEU A 19 9.99 -9.26 15.23
N ALA A 20 11.12 -8.58 15.34
CA ALA A 20 12.08 -8.76 16.43
C ALA A 20 11.45 -8.35 17.79
N ALA A 21 10.74 -7.24 17.85
CA ALA A 21 10.04 -6.80 19.04
C ALA A 21 8.93 -7.79 19.46
N PHE A 22 8.20 -8.32 18.49
CA PHE A 22 7.18 -9.34 18.72
C PHE A 22 7.81 -10.64 19.28
N GLN A 23 8.92 -11.12 18.70
CA GLN A 23 9.65 -12.28 19.18
C GLN A 23 10.22 -12.07 20.59
N ALA A 24 10.78 -10.89 20.86
CA ALA A 24 11.28 -10.52 22.18
C ALA A 24 10.15 -10.51 23.23
N SER A 25 8.96 -10.03 22.87
CA SER A 25 7.80 -10.03 23.75
C SER A 25 7.33 -11.45 24.08
N ILE A 26 7.33 -12.35 23.09
CA ILE A 26 6.99 -13.77 23.32
C ILE A 26 8.03 -14.42 24.25
N ALA A 27 9.32 -14.26 23.94
CA ALA A 27 10.39 -14.84 24.73
C ALA A 27 10.39 -14.31 26.18
N GLY A 28 10.20 -12.99 26.35
CA GLY A 28 10.06 -12.36 27.65
C GLY A 28 8.85 -12.86 28.42
N GLY A 29 7.71 -13.02 27.75
CA GLY A 29 6.50 -13.55 28.35
C GLY A 29 6.68 -15.00 28.83
N ILE A 30 7.35 -15.84 28.04
CA ILE A 30 7.67 -17.23 28.42
C ILE A 30 8.61 -17.26 29.63
N ALA A 31 9.67 -16.44 29.62
CA ALA A 31 10.64 -16.40 30.70
C ALA A 31 10.01 -15.96 32.03
N ILE A 32 9.26 -14.85 32.03
CA ILE A 32 8.54 -14.34 33.20
C ILE A 32 7.49 -15.35 33.67
N GLY A 33 6.71 -15.90 32.73
CA GLY A 33 5.68 -16.89 33.02
C GLY A 33 6.27 -18.15 33.68
N SER A 34 7.35 -18.69 33.12
CA SER A 34 8.02 -19.88 33.69
C SER A 34 8.54 -19.63 35.11
N TRP A 35 9.12 -18.45 35.33
CA TRP A 35 9.56 -18.06 36.69
C TRP A 35 8.41 -17.93 37.65
N CYS A 36 7.32 -17.27 37.28
CA CYS A 36 6.13 -17.14 38.13
C CYS A 36 5.52 -18.51 38.46
N TRP A 37 5.35 -19.37 37.45
CA TRP A 37 4.79 -20.72 37.67
C TRP A 37 5.70 -21.60 38.52
N GLY A 38 7.02 -21.51 38.37
CA GLY A 38 7.96 -22.18 39.23
C GLY A 38 7.78 -21.75 40.70
N ARG A 39 7.69 -20.45 40.99
CA ARG A 39 7.46 -19.94 42.34
C ARG A 39 6.12 -20.37 42.94
N ILE A 40 5.06 -20.37 42.15
CA ILE A 40 3.74 -20.83 42.60
C ILE A 40 3.77 -22.31 42.94
N THR A 41 4.45 -23.11 42.12
CA THR A 41 4.59 -24.55 42.37
C THR A 41 5.43 -24.85 43.64
N ASP A 42 6.52 -24.08 43.85
CA ASP A 42 7.40 -24.22 45.03
C ASP A 42 6.65 -23.89 46.35
N LEU A 43 5.73 -22.91 46.33
CA LEU A 43 5.01 -22.43 47.51
C LEU A 43 3.70 -23.19 47.79
N GLY A 44 2.99 -23.58 46.73
CA GLY A 44 1.63 -24.13 46.87
C GLY A 44 1.43 -25.51 46.28
N GLY A 45 2.47 -26.10 45.71
CA GLY A 45 2.42 -27.39 45.04
C GLY A 45 1.81 -27.32 43.63
N VAL A 46 1.93 -28.41 42.90
CA VAL A 46 1.47 -28.52 41.50
C VAL A 46 -0.05 -28.36 41.39
N GLU A 47 -0.78 -28.81 42.35
CA GLU A 47 -2.26 -28.75 42.38
C GLU A 47 -2.75 -27.30 42.37
N THR A 48 -2.17 -26.45 43.21
CA THR A 48 -2.48 -25.02 43.29
C THR A 48 -2.11 -24.29 41.99
N ALA A 49 -0.96 -24.61 41.41
CA ALA A 49 -0.53 -24.04 40.12
C ALA A 49 -1.52 -24.38 38.99
N LEU A 50 -2.03 -25.63 38.95
CA LEU A 50 -3.02 -26.06 37.96
C LEU A 50 -4.37 -25.37 38.17
N LEU A 51 -4.84 -25.17 39.38
CA LEU A 51 -6.10 -24.46 39.67
C LEU A 51 -6.02 -22.99 39.26
N ILE A 52 -4.90 -22.33 39.57
CA ILE A 52 -4.68 -20.93 39.14
C ILE A 52 -4.63 -20.85 37.62
N SER A 53 -3.95 -21.79 36.95
CA SER A 53 -3.87 -21.85 35.48
C SER A 53 -5.26 -22.03 34.87
N ALA A 54 -6.08 -22.92 35.41
CA ALA A 54 -7.45 -23.12 34.94
C ALA A 54 -8.30 -21.85 35.11
N GLY A 55 -8.18 -21.17 36.27
CA GLY A 55 -8.86 -19.90 36.52
C GLY A 55 -8.45 -18.79 35.52
N LEU A 56 -7.17 -18.66 35.22
CA LEU A 56 -6.66 -17.71 34.23
C LEU A 56 -7.15 -18.05 32.81
N MET A 57 -7.24 -19.34 32.46
CA MET A 57 -7.81 -19.76 31.18
C MET A 57 -9.28 -19.40 31.04
N LEU A 58 -10.07 -19.52 32.12
CA LEU A 58 -11.48 -19.11 32.13
C LEU A 58 -11.64 -17.58 31.99
N LEU A 59 -10.68 -16.80 32.48
CA LEU A 59 -10.67 -15.33 32.34
C LEU A 59 -10.17 -14.84 30.96
N SER A 60 -9.45 -15.68 30.22
CA SER A 60 -8.86 -15.29 28.94
C SER A 60 -9.85 -14.80 27.86
N PRO A 61 -11.10 -15.34 27.75
CA PRO A 61 -12.07 -14.80 26.80
C PRO A 61 -12.50 -13.36 27.11
N LEU A 62 -12.55 -12.99 28.42
CA LEU A 62 -12.87 -11.62 28.85
C LEU A 62 -11.80 -10.61 28.35
N LEU A 63 -10.53 -11.00 28.44
CA LEU A 63 -9.42 -10.22 27.86
C LEU A 63 -9.54 -10.11 26.33
N GLY A 64 -9.99 -11.15 25.64
CA GLY A 64 -10.22 -11.17 24.20
C GLY A 64 -11.35 -10.23 23.76
N ILE A 65 -12.35 -10.01 24.59
CA ILE A 65 -13.43 -9.04 24.33
C ILE A 65 -12.92 -7.60 24.47
N TRP A 66 -11.99 -7.37 25.39
CA TRP A 66 -11.41 -6.05 25.64
C TRP A 66 -10.32 -5.67 24.64
N LEU A 67 -9.49 -6.64 24.24
CA LEU A 67 -8.47 -6.48 23.19
C LEU A 67 -9.04 -6.89 21.81
N ARG A 68 -9.97 -6.12 21.29
CA ARG A 68 -10.49 -6.35 19.94
C ARG A 68 -9.35 -6.11 18.94
N MET A 69 -8.86 -7.17 18.31
CA MET A 69 -8.03 -7.02 17.13
C MET A 69 -8.85 -6.41 16.00
N PRO A 70 -8.32 -5.39 15.30
CA PRO A 70 -8.99 -4.91 14.08
C PRO A 70 -9.14 -6.09 13.13
N PRO A 71 -10.30 -6.25 12.48
CA PRO A 71 -10.54 -7.37 11.57
C PRO A 71 -9.50 -7.33 10.44
N VAL A 72 -8.74 -8.42 10.32
CA VAL A 72 -7.68 -8.58 9.30
C VAL A 72 -8.29 -8.55 7.88
N GLY A 73 -9.59 -8.78 7.74
CA GLY A 73 -10.33 -8.75 6.49
C GLY A 73 -10.77 -7.36 6.02
N ALA A 74 -10.99 -6.40 6.93
CA ALA A 74 -11.46 -5.07 6.54
C ALA A 74 -10.46 -4.28 5.67
N ARG A 75 -9.18 -4.67 5.65
CA ARG A 75 -8.17 -4.08 4.77
C ARG A 75 -8.19 -4.63 3.35
N ASN A 76 -8.77 -5.81 3.12
CA ASN A 76 -8.78 -6.45 1.80
C ASN A 76 -10.12 -6.26 1.07
N GLU A 77 -11.21 -5.99 1.78
CA GLU A 77 -12.52 -5.76 1.12
C GLU A 77 -12.64 -4.34 0.57
N ASP A 78 -12.03 -3.34 1.21
CA ASP A 78 -11.90 -2.00 0.62
C ASP A 78 -10.85 -1.92 -0.51
N ALA A 79 -9.98 -2.92 -0.63
CA ALA A 79 -9.06 -3.03 -1.78
C ALA A 79 -9.79 -3.44 -3.07
N THR A 80 -11.04 -3.87 -2.99
CA THR A 80 -11.88 -4.26 -4.13
C THR A 80 -12.76 -3.13 -4.69
N VAL A 81 -12.63 -1.89 -4.24
CA VAL A 81 -12.88 -0.78 -5.16
C VAL A 81 -11.70 -0.78 -6.13
N ALA A 82 -11.70 -1.73 -7.03
CA ALA A 82 -10.80 -1.77 -8.16
C ALA A 82 -11.02 -0.45 -8.89
N LEU A 83 -10.08 0.46 -8.69
CA LEU A 83 -9.97 1.62 -9.55
C LEU A 83 -10.07 1.08 -10.97
N ALA A 84 -11.07 1.49 -11.74
CA ALA A 84 -11.30 1.00 -13.09
C ALA A 84 -9.96 0.85 -13.83
N ASP A 85 -9.72 -0.32 -14.44
CA ASP A 85 -8.45 -0.57 -15.10
C ASP A 85 -8.15 0.56 -16.08
N PRO A 86 -6.93 1.09 -16.10
CA PRO A 86 -6.58 2.16 -17.00
C PRO A 86 -6.82 1.70 -18.43
N GLU A 87 -7.55 2.48 -19.22
CA GLU A 87 -7.74 2.19 -20.63
C GLU A 87 -6.37 2.14 -21.33
N VAL A 88 -6.01 0.98 -21.84
CA VAL A 88 -4.73 0.73 -22.50
C VAL A 88 -5.01 0.36 -23.93
N ARG A 89 -4.57 1.21 -24.86
CA ARG A 89 -4.67 0.96 -26.33
C ARG A 89 -3.38 0.42 -26.92
N LEU A 90 -2.25 0.64 -26.22
CA LEU A 90 -0.96 0.10 -26.62
C LEU A 90 -0.80 -1.34 -26.14
N GLN A 91 -0.16 -2.18 -26.95
CA GLN A 91 0.23 -3.52 -26.50
C GLN A 91 1.38 -3.39 -25.49
N LEU A 92 1.06 -3.51 -24.21
CA LEU A 92 2.02 -3.45 -23.13
C LEU A 92 2.29 -4.86 -22.59
N THR A 93 3.54 -5.11 -22.25
CA THR A 93 3.96 -6.28 -21.50
C THR A 93 4.23 -5.88 -20.04
N ALA A 94 4.37 -6.87 -19.15
CA ALA A 94 4.75 -6.62 -17.76
C ALA A 94 6.04 -5.80 -17.62
N ARG A 95 6.97 -5.94 -18.57
CA ARG A 95 8.28 -5.29 -18.59
C ARG A 95 8.33 -4.00 -19.41
N SER A 96 7.22 -3.60 -20.04
CA SER A 96 7.17 -2.33 -20.77
C SER A 96 7.43 -1.17 -19.82
N GLY A 97 8.39 -0.34 -20.16
CA GLY A 97 8.84 0.80 -19.33
C GLY A 97 10.07 1.50 -19.93
N PRO A 98 10.53 2.58 -19.31
CA PRO A 98 9.93 3.31 -18.19
C PRO A 98 8.55 3.90 -18.49
N LEU A 99 7.71 3.96 -17.47
CA LEU A 99 6.39 4.57 -17.54
C LEU A 99 6.43 5.95 -16.89
N VAL A 100 5.91 6.96 -17.58
CA VAL A 100 5.71 8.31 -17.05
C VAL A 100 4.23 8.49 -16.73
N VAL A 101 3.93 8.92 -15.52
CA VAL A 101 2.59 9.29 -15.11
C VAL A 101 2.55 10.78 -14.85
N GLU A 102 1.62 11.46 -15.49
CA GLU A 102 1.34 12.88 -15.28
C GLU A 102 -0.10 13.04 -14.78
N ILE A 103 -0.24 13.85 -13.74
CA ILE A 103 -1.54 14.15 -13.11
C ILE A 103 -1.68 15.66 -13.05
N GLU A 104 -2.71 16.18 -13.68
CA GLU A 104 -3.00 17.61 -13.74
C GLU A 104 -4.05 17.98 -12.69
N TYR A 105 -3.68 18.92 -11.82
CA TYR A 105 -4.56 19.48 -10.79
C TYR A 105 -4.82 20.96 -11.09
N ARG A 106 -6.05 21.38 -10.92
CA ARG A 106 -6.40 22.79 -10.93
C ARG A 106 -6.59 23.27 -9.50
N VAL A 107 -5.75 24.19 -9.04
CA VAL A 107 -5.71 24.60 -7.64
C VAL A 107 -5.81 26.11 -7.54
N ALA A 108 -6.73 26.59 -6.71
CA ALA A 108 -6.91 28.01 -6.45
C ALA A 108 -5.60 28.63 -5.92
N GLN A 109 -5.29 29.85 -6.35
CA GLN A 109 -4.00 30.49 -6.04
C GLN A 109 -3.77 30.70 -4.54
N ASP A 110 -4.82 30.98 -3.78
CA ASP A 110 -4.79 31.14 -2.32
C ASP A 110 -4.45 29.85 -1.60
N LYS A 111 -4.77 28.68 -2.19
CA LYS A 111 -4.51 27.35 -1.66
C LYS A 111 -3.22 26.71 -2.15
N ALA A 112 -2.48 27.37 -3.04
CA ALA A 112 -1.27 26.85 -3.66
C ALA A 112 -0.22 26.33 -2.64
N ARG A 113 0.00 27.05 -1.54
CA ARG A 113 0.94 26.64 -0.50
C ARG A 113 0.48 25.41 0.26
N ALA A 114 -0.80 25.35 0.61
CA ALA A 114 -1.37 24.19 1.30
C ALA A 114 -1.33 22.94 0.42
N PHE A 115 -1.66 23.07 -0.85
CA PHE A 115 -1.53 22.01 -1.84
C PHE A 115 -0.09 21.52 -1.97
N HIS A 116 0.88 22.42 -2.12
CA HIS A 116 2.29 22.04 -2.21
C HIS A 116 2.76 21.23 -1.00
N ASN A 117 2.32 21.60 0.22
CA ASN A 117 2.67 20.85 1.43
C ASN A 117 2.11 19.43 1.40
N VAL A 118 0.85 19.24 0.98
CA VAL A 118 0.26 17.90 0.82
C VAL A 118 1.00 17.11 -0.25
N MET A 119 1.45 17.75 -1.33
CA MET A 119 2.20 17.10 -2.40
C MET A 119 3.59 16.61 -1.98
N GLN A 120 4.20 17.18 -0.93
CA GLN A 120 5.43 16.62 -0.34
C GLN A 120 5.17 15.25 0.31
N ASP A 121 4.04 15.08 1.00
CA ASP A 121 3.66 13.79 1.56
C ASP A 121 3.32 12.78 0.45
N VAL A 122 2.67 13.24 -0.63
CA VAL A 122 2.40 12.43 -1.83
C VAL A 122 3.72 11.97 -2.46
N GLN A 123 4.73 12.84 -2.58
CA GLN A 123 6.07 12.48 -3.05
C GLN A 123 6.66 11.31 -2.25
N LEU A 124 6.64 11.42 -0.93
CA LEU A 124 7.17 10.37 -0.04
C LEU A 124 6.40 9.04 -0.21
N SER A 125 5.08 9.11 -0.41
CA SER A 125 4.25 7.94 -0.69
C SER A 125 4.62 7.29 -2.02
N ARG A 126 4.77 8.08 -3.11
CA ARG A 126 5.18 7.59 -4.43
C ARG A 126 6.55 6.91 -4.37
N GLN A 127 7.54 7.53 -3.71
CA GLN A 127 8.89 6.99 -3.58
C GLN A 127 8.91 5.68 -2.79
N ARG A 128 8.16 5.58 -1.69
CA ARG A 128 8.03 4.33 -0.90
C ARG A 128 7.47 3.18 -1.74
N ASN A 129 6.62 3.49 -2.68
CA ASN A 129 6.01 2.51 -3.58
C ASN A 129 6.85 2.22 -4.84
N GLY A 130 8.07 2.79 -4.94
CA GLY A 130 9.02 2.50 -6.00
C GLY A 130 8.93 3.43 -7.21
N ALA A 131 8.19 4.55 -7.12
CA ALA A 131 8.28 5.60 -8.11
C ALA A 131 9.60 6.38 -7.96
N TYR A 132 10.12 6.89 -9.06
CA TYR A 132 11.32 7.72 -9.11
C TYR A 132 11.10 8.95 -9.99
N GLY A 133 12.05 9.91 -9.94
CA GLY A 133 11.97 11.11 -10.77
C GLY A 133 10.71 11.94 -10.53
N TRP A 134 10.19 11.93 -9.29
CA TRP A 134 9.01 12.70 -8.94
C TRP A 134 9.29 14.20 -9.02
N SER A 135 8.37 14.93 -9.61
CA SER A 135 8.38 16.38 -9.68
C SER A 135 6.97 16.94 -9.66
N ILE A 136 6.85 18.17 -9.21
CA ILE A 136 5.63 18.96 -9.34
C ILE A 136 5.99 20.28 -10.02
N ALA A 137 5.24 20.64 -11.04
CA ALA A 137 5.41 21.86 -11.79
C ALA A 137 4.12 22.69 -11.74
N ARG A 138 4.28 24.00 -11.76
CA ARG A 138 3.19 24.96 -11.91
C ARG A 138 3.30 25.56 -13.29
N ASP A 139 2.21 25.65 -14.01
CA ASP A 139 2.22 26.28 -15.33
C ASP A 139 2.49 27.78 -15.22
N ILE A 140 3.31 28.31 -16.13
CA ILE A 140 3.69 29.73 -16.11
C ILE A 140 2.59 30.61 -16.68
N ALA A 141 1.85 30.09 -17.67
CA ALA A 141 0.77 30.80 -18.32
C ALA A 141 -0.55 30.69 -17.56
N ASP A 142 -0.79 29.57 -16.89
CA ASP A 142 -1.95 29.30 -16.03
C ASP A 142 -1.52 28.97 -14.61
N PRO A 143 -1.45 29.96 -13.70
CA PRO A 143 -0.99 29.75 -12.33
C PRO A 143 -1.85 28.81 -11.48
N GLU A 144 -3.03 28.43 -11.94
CA GLU A 144 -3.88 27.46 -11.25
C GLU A 144 -3.60 26.02 -11.66
N LEU A 145 -2.92 25.83 -12.79
CA LEU A 145 -2.60 24.51 -13.32
C LEU A 145 -1.28 23.98 -12.71
N TRP A 146 -1.39 22.82 -12.06
CA TRP A 146 -0.28 22.08 -11.48
C TRP A 146 -0.18 20.69 -12.08
N THR A 147 1.03 20.26 -12.38
CA THR A 147 1.30 18.93 -12.94
C THR A 147 2.24 18.14 -12.02
N GLU A 148 1.74 17.06 -11.45
CA GLU A 148 2.55 16.02 -10.81
C GLU A 148 3.10 15.09 -11.89
N ARG A 149 4.40 14.81 -11.87
CA ARG A 149 5.05 13.86 -12.77
C ARG A 149 5.92 12.89 -11.99
N TYR A 150 5.83 11.62 -12.30
CA TYR A 150 6.70 10.59 -11.74
C TYR A 150 6.86 9.42 -12.69
N HIS A 151 7.90 8.62 -12.46
CA HIS A 151 8.24 7.47 -13.29
C HIS A 151 8.06 6.18 -12.51
N CYS A 152 7.63 5.14 -13.23
CA CYS A 152 7.64 3.76 -12.76
C CYS A 152 8.57 2.93 -13.64
N PRO A 153 9.38 2.01 -13.08
CA PRO A 153 10.32 1.22 -13.87
C PRO A 153 9.64 0.39 -14.95
N THR A 154 8.50 -0.23 -14.62
CA THR A 154 7.75 -1.07 -15.55
C THR A 154 6.24 -0.90 -15.38
N TRP A 155 5.48 -1.37 -16.38
CA TRP A 155 4.02 -1.44 -16.32
C TRP A 155 3.55 -2.27 -15.12
N LEU A 156 4.21 -3.40 -14.87
CA LEU A 156 3.88 -4.26 -13.73
C LEU A 156 4.10 -3.55 -12.38
N ASP A 157 5.17 -2.76 -12.25
CA ASP A 157 5.42 -2.00 -11.02
C ASP A 157 4.37 -0.92 -10.81
N PHE A 158 3.93 -0.25 -11.87
CA PHE A 158 2.81 0.69 -11.80
C PHE A 158 1.52 0.01 -11.31
N LEU A 159 1.14 -1.16 -11.86
CA LEU A 159 -0.03 -1.92 -11.42
C LEU A 159 0.12 -2.38 -9.95
N ARG A 160 1.32 -2.81 -9.57
CA ARG A 160 1.61 -3.20 -8.18
C ARG A 160 1.48 -2.05 -7.20
N GLN A 161 1.98 -0.87 -7.54
CA GLN A 161 1.81 0.34 -6.73
C GLN A 161 0.33 0.63 -6.49
N ARG A 162 -0.45 0.60 -7.56
CA ARG A 162 -1.87 0.88 -7.53
C ARG A 162 -2.64 -0.10 -6.64
N ASN A 163 -2.35 -1.39 -6.76
CA ASN A 163 -3.04 -2.45 -6.02
C ASN A 163 -2.58 -2.56 -4.56
N ARG A 164 -1.43 -1.98 -4.20
CA ARG A 164 -0.85 -2.02 -2.85
C ARG A 164 -1.07 -0.75 -2.06
N ALA A 165 -1.72 0.26 -2.63
CA ALA A 165 -2.00 1.50 -1.94
C ALA A 165 -2.75 1.23 -0.63
N THR A 166 -2.16 1.65 0.49
CA THR A 166 -2.78 1.55 1.81
C THR A 166 -3.95 2.54 1.93
N GLN A 167 -4.81 2.34 2.92
CA GLN A 167 -5.90 3.29 3.17
C GLN A 167 -5.36 4.70 3.44
N ILE A 168 -4.29 4.83 4.22
CA ILE A 168 -3.64 6.12 4.52
C ILE A 168 -3.15 6.80 3.24
N GLU A 169 -2.60 6.04 2.30
CA GLU A 169 -2.15 6.58 1.01
C GLU A 169 -3.32 7.00 0.12
N ARG A 170 -4.43 6.27 0.15
CA ARG A 170 -5.67 6.68 -0.53
C ARG A 170 -6.25 7.97 0.03
N GLU A 171 -6.30 8.08 1.37
CA GLU A 171 -6.73 9.31 2.05
C GLU A 171 -5.82 10.50 1.72
N LEU A 172 -4.50 10.27 1.62
CA LEU A 172 -3.54 11.28 1.21
C LEU A 172 -3.76 11.73 -0.24
N HIS A 173 -3.96 10.79 -1.15
CA HIS A 173 -4.27 11.11 -2.54
C HIS A 173 -5.62 11.81 -2.68
N GLN A 174 -6.61 11.43 -1.87
CA GLN A 174 -7.90 12.11 -1.82
C GLN A 174 -7.75 13.55 -1.32
N LYS A 175 -6.98 13.78 -0.26
CA LYS A 175 -6.64 15.14 0.20
C LYS A 175 -6.03 15.99 -0.92
N ALA A 176 -5.13 15.43 -1.73
CA ALA A 176 -4.57 16.15 -2.86
C ALA A 176 -5.65 16.44 -3.92
N ALA A 177 -6.54 15.49 -4.18
CA ALA A 177 -7.65 15.64 -5.12
C ALA A 177 -8.67 16.68 -4.66
N ASP A 178 -8.91 16.83 -3.37
CA ASP A 178 -9.86 17.81 -2.79
C ASP A 178 -9.43 19.27 -3.03
N PHE A 179 -8.19 19.53 -3.39
CA PHE A 179 -7.74 20.85 -3.82
C PHE A 179 -8.12 21.19 -5.26
N HIS A 180 -8.56 20.18 -6.02
CA HIS A 180 -8.90 20.38 -7.42
C HIS A 180 -10.18 21.21 -7.54
N ILE A 181 -10.09 22.33 -8.25
CA ILE A 181 -11.21 23.21 -8.58
C ILE A 181 -11.56 23.03 -10.06
N GLY A 182 -12.84 22.99 -10.34
CA GLY A 182 -13.35 22.90 -11.71
C GLY A 182 -14.33 21.76 -11.90
N ALA A 183 -15.08 21.81 -12.99
CA ALA A 183 -16.09 20.81 -13.33
C ALA A 183 -15.47 19.56 -13.99
N ASP A 184 -14.26 19.71 -14.57
CA ASP A 184 -13.57 18.62 -15.26
C ASP A 184 -12.85 17.72 -14.24
N PRO A 185 -12.86 16.40 -14.44
CA PRO A 185 -12.13 15.49 -13.57
C PRO A 185 -10.62 15.68 -13.70
N ILE A 186 -9.90 15.33 -12.63
CA ILE A 186 -8.43 15.30 -12.63
C ILE A 186 -7.93 14.46 -13.81
N ARG A 187 -7.15 15.09 -14.67
CA ARG A 187 -6.60 14.44 -15.86
C ARG A 187 -5.36 13.64 -15.50
N VAL A 188 -5.38 12.34 -15.81
CA VAL A 188 -4.24 11.45 -15.60
C VAL A 188 -3.76 10.90 -16.93
N ARG A 189 -2.54 11.26 -17.31
CA ARG A 189 -1.86 10.73 -18.50
C ARG A 189 -0.85 9.66 -18.08
N ARG A 190 -0.77 8.61 -18.86
CA ARG A 190 0.20 7.53 -18.69
C ARG A 190 0.89 7.34 -20.02
N MET A 191 2.20 7.48 -20.00
CA MET A 191 3.01 7.49 -21.22
C MET A 191 4.14 6.47 -21.08
N LEU A 192 4.42 5.76 -22.16
CA LEU A 192 5.61 4.91 -22.24
C LEU A 192 6.78 5.78 -22.71
N GLU A 193 7.76 6.00 -21.84
CA GLU A 193 8.93 6.77 -22.16
C GLU A 193 9.90 5.92 -23.00
N ARG A 194 10.37 6.51 -24.12
CA ARG A 194 11.40 5.90 -24.96
C ARG A 194 12.64 6.77 -24.89
N PRO A 195 13.72 6.32 -24.23
CA PRO A 195 14.97 7.06 -24.22
C PRO A 195 15.50 7.28 -25.64
N PHE A 196 16.03 8.48 -25.90
CA PHE A 196 16.64 8.79 -27.18
C PHE A 196 17.79 7.80 -27.48
N GLY A 197 17.86 7.28 -28.71
CA GLY A 197 18.86 6.30 -29.12
C GLY A 197 18.52 4.84 -28.80
N SER A 198 17.34 4.53 -28.26
CA SER A 198 16.93 3.14 -28.10
C SER A 198 16.66 2.51 -29.48
N VAL A 199 17.39 1.45 -29.80
CA VAL A 199 17.38 0.74 -31.11
C VAL A 199 16.03 0.06 -31.42
N ARG A 200 15.07 0.10 -30.50
CA ARG A 200 13.83 -0.69 -30.56
C ARG A 200 12.59 0.10 -30.99
N TRP A 201 12.79 1.29 -31.51
CA TRP A 201 11.67 2.12 -31.93
C TRP A 201 11.25 1.79 -33.36
N LYS A 202 10.21 0.99 -33.47
CA LYS A 202 9.38 0.90 -34.68
C LYS A 202 7.93 1.00 -34.22
N ASP A 203 7.12 1.81 -34.91
CA ASP A 203 5.73 2.10 -34.50
C ASP A 203 4.86 0.86 -34.30
N GLU A 204 5.19 -0.24 -34.95
CA GLU A 204 4.42 -1.48 -34.94
C GLU A 204 5.11 -2.65 -34.23
N THR A 205 6.31 -2.46 -33.67
CA THR A 205 7.02 -3.58 -33.06
C THR A 205 6.65 -3.69 -31.59
N PRO A 206 5.90 -4.72 -31.18
CA PRO A 206 5.73 -5.01 -29.77
C PRO A 206 7.10 -5.22 -29.14
N ASP A 207 7.27 -4.78 -27.90
CA ASP A 207 8.48 -5.03 -27.12
C ASP A 207 8.83 -6.52 -27.19
N ARG A 208 10.12 -6.87 -27.27
CA ARG A 208 10.61 -8.25 -27.48
C ARG A 208 10.04 -9.32 -26.53
N ALA A 209 9.36 -8.90 -25.49
CA ALA A 209 8.67 -9.73 -24.53
C ALA A 209 7.18 -9.98 -24.88
N ALA A 210 6.73 -9.69 -26.10
CA ALA A 210 5.34 -9.83 -26.53
C ALA A 210 4.78 -11.27 -26.46
N LYS A 211 5.61 -12.27 -26.09
CA LYS A 211 5.13 -13.61 -25.76
C LYS A 211 4.49 -13.74 -24.37
N GLU A 212 4.68 -12.76 -23.51
CA GLU A 212 4.01 -12.65 -22.20
C GLU A 212 3.05 -11.46 -22.18
N VAL A 213 2.03 -11.51 -23.00
CA VAL A 213 0.83 -10.71 -22.74
C VAL A 213 0.27 -11.26 -21.43
N ILE A 214 0.35 -10.49 -20.35
CA ILE A 214 -0.41 -10.84 -19.16
C ILE A 214 -1.87 -10.68 -19.58
N PRO A 215 -2.65 -11.77 -19.66
CA PRO A 215 -4.08 -11.62 -19.86
C PRO A 215 -4.56 -10.80 -18.66
N VAL A 216 -5.21 -9.69 -18.92
CA VAL A 216 -6.04 -9.04 -17.92
C VAL A 216 -7.03 -10.11 -17.52
N VAL A 217 -6.85 -10.69 -16.33
CA VAL A 217 -7.80 -11.67 -15.79
C VAL A 217 -9.06 -10.87 -15.53
N ALA A 218 -9.93 -10.84 -16.51
CA ALA A 218 -11.33 -10.55 -16.29
C ALA A 218 -11.80 -11.65 -15.33
N THR A 219 -11.97 -11.30 -14.06
CA THR A 219 -12.62 -12.18 -13.09
C THR A 219 -14.02 -12.40 -13.62
N ALA A 220 -14.22 -13.52 -14.29
CA ALA A 220 -15.54 -13.97 -14.70
C ALA A 220 -16.35 -14.11 -13.41
N ALA A 221 -17.30 -13.21 -13.22
CA ALA A 221 -18.34 -13.38 -12.24
C ALA A 221 -19.03 -14.71 -12.56
N GLY A 222 -18.88 -15.67 -11.65
CA GLY A 222 -19.51 -16.96 -11.76
C GLY A 222 -21.03 -16.79 -11.82
N SER A 223 -21.62 -17.10 -12.96
CA SER A 223 -23.03 -17.38 -13.06
C SER A 223 -23.28 -18.73 -12.42
N SER A 224 -23.78 -18.73 -11.19
CA SER A 224 -24.44 -19.89 -10.61
C SER A 224 -25.88 -19.97 -11.18
N THR A 225 -26.14 -20.94 -11.99
CA THR A 225 -27.47 -21.51 -12.15
C THR A 225 -27.73 -22.49 -11.01
#